data_c8967ee6d47de6071fdd10003c61af07
#
_entry.id   c8967ee6d47de6071fdd10003c61af07
#
_cell.length_a   1.000
_cell.length_b   1.000
_cell.length_c   1.000
_cell.angle_alpha   90.00
_cell.angle_beta   90.00
_cell.angle_gamma   90.00
#
_symmetry.space_group_name_H-M   'P 1'
#
loop_
_entity.id
_entity.type
_entity.pdbx_description
1 polymer ?
#
loop_
_entity_poly.entity_id
_entity_poly.type
_entity_poly.pdbx_seq_one_letter_code
_entity_poly.pdbx_strand_id
1 'polypeptide(L)'
;SFCSERWGAWDLVPWCEGKNITPELIFPSYDKQKTFFTELFTAVRDGRFKAPSVKVAGFGKQDIFREELQSFDHNPDKRFFGSPTKRNIGGVQDDAVYSTGLTLFGGRTLTVDNLRVIGGKPFFGTMIPGEARLGR
;
A
#
# COMPACT_ATOMS: atom_id res chain seq x y z
N SER A 1 -1.91 7.95 -10.03
CA SER A 1 -0.51 8.04 -9.55
C SER A 1 0.04 6.66 -9.24
N PHE A 2 1.33 6.54 -9.30
CA PHE A 2 2.07 5.34 -8.88
C PHE A 2 3.09 5.78 -7.82
N CYS A 3 3.00 5.20 -6.64
CA CYS A 3 3.89 5.50 -5.54
C CYS A 3 4.88 4.36 -5.32
N SER A 4 6.16 4.66 -5.30
CA SER A 4 7.23 3.68 -5.11
C SER A 4 8.38 4.27 -4.32
N GLU A 5 9.22 3.39 -3.78
CA GLU A 5 10.51 3.82 -3.27
C GLU A 5 11.40 4.35 -4.40
N ARG A 6 12.22 5.33 -4.06
CA ARG A 6 13.16 5.90 -5.02
C ARG A 6 14.21 4.91 -5.52
N TRP A 7 14.58 3.94 -4.68
CA TRP A 7 15.59 2.95 -5.02
C TRP A 7 15.04 1.89 -6.00
N GLY A 8 15.73 1.70 -7.12
CA GLY A 8 15.34 0.72 -8.13
C GLY A 8 14.12 1.08 -8.98
N ALA A 9 13.55 2.27 -8.83
CA ALA A 9 12.35 2.68 -9.57
C ALA A 9 12.64 3.50 -10.84
N TRP A 10 13.89 3.69 -11.20
CA TRP A 10 14.27 4.54 -12.33
C TRP A 10 13.70 4.08 -13.67
N ASP A 11 13.63 2.76 -13.89
CA ASP A 11 13.07 2.19 -15.12
C ASP A 11 11.54 2.30 -15.16
N LEU A 12 10.90 2.45 -14.00
CA LEU A 12 9.44 2.60 -13.91
C LEU A 12 8.97 4.01 -14.25
N VAL A 13 9.82 5.03 -14.08
CA VAL A 13 9.44 6.42 -14.38
C VAL A 13 9.05 6.60 -15.85
N PRO A 14 9.92 6.27 -16.85
CA PRO A 14 9.54 6.39 -18.26
C PRO A 14 8.34 5.50 -18.63
N TRP A 15 8.22 4.34 -18.01
CA TRP A 15 7.07 3.48 -18.23
C TRP A 15 5.77 4.11 -17.74
N CYS A 16 5.77 4.70 -16.54
CA CYS A 16 4.61 5.42 -15.99
C CYS A 16 4.23 6.61 -16.87
N GLU A 17 5.21 7.42 -17.27
CA GLU A 17 5.01 8.57 -18.14
C GLU A 17 4.38 8.16 -19.49
N GLY A 18 4.87 7.08 -20.09
CA GLY A 18 4.31 6.51 -21.33
C GLY A 18 2.87 5.98 -21.18
N LYS A 19 2.38 5.80 -19.95
CA LYS A 19 1.01 5.40 -19.62
C LYS A 19 0.16 6.53 -19.04
N ASN A 20 0.67 7.77 -19.03
CA ASN A 20 0.03 8.93 -18.37
C ASN A 20 -0.24 8.68 -16.88
N ILE A 21 0.66 7.93 -16.22
CA ILE A 21 0.63 7.70 -14.78
C ILE A 21 1.67 8.62 -14.16
N THR A 22 1.28 9.44 -13.20
CA THR A 22 2.22 10.29 -12.46
C THR A 22 3.02 9.45 -11.47
N PRO A 23 4.34 9.29 -11.63
CA PRO A 23 5.16 8.58 -10.66
C PRO A 23 5.46 9.48 -9.46
N GLU A 24 5.31 8.95 -8.27
CA GLU A 24 5.72 9.57 -7.02
C GLU A 24 6.81 8.72 -6.38
N LEU A 25 8.05 9.19 -6.47
CA LEU A 25 9.20 8.49 -5.89
C LEU A 25 9.47 9.00 -4.49
N ILE A 26 9.33 8.12 -3.51
CA ILE A 26 9.47 8.44 -2.10
C ILE A 26 10.82 7.92 -1.59
N PHE A 27 11.54 8.78 -0.89
CA PHE A 27 12.62 8.32 -0.01
C PHE A 27 12.00 7.98 1.35
N PRO A 28 12.00 6.69 1.75
CA PRO A 28 11.31 6.24 2.96
C PRO A 28 12.12 6.57 4.22
N SER A 29 12.25 7.85 4.55
CA SER A 29 12.83 8.26 5.82
C SER A 29 12.02 7.69 6.99
N TYR A 30 12.65 7.54 8.14
CA TYR A 30 11.98 7.02 9.35
C TYR A 30 10.68 7.78 9.66
N ASP A 31 10.68 9.11 9.55
CA ASP A 31 9.50 9.92 9.87
C ASP A 31 8.37 9.69 8.85
N LYS A 32 8.70 9.50 7.58
CA LYS A 32 7.71 9.10 6.56
C LYS A 32 7.18 7.70 6.83
N GLN A 33 8.06 6.74 7.14
CA GLN A 33 7.65 5.38 7.51
C GLN A 33 6.72 5.40 8.72
N LYS A 34 7.06 6.17 9.75
CA LYS A 34 6.21 6.35 10.93
C LYS A 34 4.82 6.85 10.54
N THR A 35 4.77 7.80 9.61
CA THR A 35 3.49 8.35 9.16
C THR A 35 2.63 7.30 8.46
N PHE A 36 3.14 6.65 7.42
CA PHE A 36 2.30 5.72 6.64
C PHE A 36 2.01 4.41 7.37
N PHE A 37 2.92 3.92 8.22
CA PHE A 37 2.62 2.74 9.04
C PHE A 37 1.64 3.04 10.17
N THR A 38 1.71 4.21 10.80
CA THR A 38 0.69 4.62 11.78
C THR A 38 -0.70 4.65 11.15
N GLU A 39 -0.83 5.12 9.91
CA GLU A 39 -2.10 5.10 9.19
C GLU A 39 -2.57 3.70 8.86
N LEU A 40 -1.68 2.86 8.37
CA LEU A 40 -2.01 1.46 8.06
C LEU A 40 -2.53 0.75 9.32
N PHE A 41 -1.78 0.79 10.41
CA PHE A 41 -2.18 0.14 11.66
C PHE A 41 -3.46 0.72 12.23
N THR A 42 -3.66 2.03 12.14
CA THR A 42 -4.91 2.67 12.55
C THR A 42 -6.08 2.18 11.71
N ALA A 43 -5.92 2.10 10.38
CA ALA A 43 -6.96 1.61 9.49
C ALA A 43 -7.30 0.13 9.73
N VAL A 44 -6.29 -0.69 10.03
CA VAL A 44 -6.50 -2.12 10.40
C VAL A 44 -7.23 -2.23 11.74
N ARG A 45 -6.76 -1.53 12.77
CA ARG A 45 -7.35 -1.54 14.11
C ARG A 45 -8.82 -1.09 14.10
N ASP A 46 -9.13 -0.06 13.32
CA ASP A 46 -10.47 0.51 13.24
C ASP A 46 -11.38 -0.27 12.28
N GLY A 47 -10.91 -1.39 11.70
CA GLY A 47 -11.67 -2.22 10.76
C GLY A 47 -11.97 -1.55 9.42
N ARG A 48 -11.32 -0.43 9.12
CA ARG A 48 -11.47 0.31 7.86
C ARG A 48 -10.66 -0.28 6.71
N PHE A 49 -9.61 -1.02 7.03
CA PHE A 49 -8.78 -1.70 6.04
C PHE A 49 -9.34 -3.08 5.73
N LYS A 50 -9.54 -3.34 4.45
CA LYS A 50 -9.99 -4.65 3.95
C LYS A 50 -9.04 -5.08 2.83
N ALA A 51 -8.37 -6.19 3.01
CA ALA A 51 -7.57 -6.82 1.99
C ALA A 51 -8.14 -8.20 1.65
N PRO A 52 -8.10 -8.63 0.38
CA PRO A 52 -8.42 -9.99 0.03
C PRO A 52 -7.40 -10.94 0.67
N SER A 53 -7.85 -12.10 1.14
CA SER A 53 -6.94 -13.17 1.51
C SER A 53 -6.33 -13.76 0.24
N VAL A 54 -5.04 -13.56 0.05
CA VAL A 54 -4.32 -14.04 -1.13
C VAL A 54 -3.44 -15.21 -0.73
N LYS A 55 -3.81 -16.40 -1.20
CA LYS A 55 -2.98 -17.60 -1.06
C LYS A 55 -2.16 -17.74 -2.33
N VAL A 56 -0.85 -17.57 -2.21
CA VAL A 56 0.05 -17.72 -3.35
C VAL A 56 0.45 -19.18 -3.50
N ALA A 57 0.31 -19.71 -4.72
CA ALA A 57 0.76 -21.06 -5.05
C ALA A 57 2.27 -21.19 -4.79
N GLY A 58 2.68 -22.22 -4.06
CA GLY A 58 4.08 -22.45 -3.67
C GLY A 58 4.45 -21.97 -2.27
N PHE A 59 3.67 -21.11 -1.65
CA PHE A 59 3.88 -20.65 -0.26
C PHE A 59 2.95 -21.33 0.75
N GLY A 60 2.33 -22.44 0.36
CA GLY A 60 1.41 -23.18 1.23
C GLY A 60 0.02 -22.52 1.33
N LYS A 61 -0.65 -22.72 2.47
CA LYS A 61 -2.00 -22.18 2.72
C LYS A 61 -1.99 -20.82 3.42
N GLN A 62 -0.82 -20.19 3.55
CA GLN A 62 -0.64 -18.96 4.33
C GLN A 62 -1.05 -17.72 3.53
N ASP A 63 -1.66 -16.78 4.22
CA ASP A 63 -1.93 -15.45 3.73
C ASP A 63 -0.69 -14.60 4.01
N ILE A 64 0.10 -14.34 2.94
CA ILE A 64 1.39 -13.66 3.06
C ILE A 64 1.23 -12.30 3.75
N PHE A 65 0.25 -11.50 3.34
CA PHE A 65 0.05 -10.18 3.94
C PHE A 65 -0.23 -10.28 5.44
N ARG A 66 -1.06 -11.25 5.85
CA ARG A 66 -1.38 -11.47 7.26
C ARG A 66 -0.17 -11.91 8.06
N GLU A 67 0.63 -12.81 7.50
CA GLU A 67 1.85 -13.29 8.13
C GLU A 67 2.88 -12.17 8.32
N GLU A 68 3.11 -11.39 7.27
CA GLU A 68 3.99 -10.23 7.33
C GLU A 68 3.49 -9.19 8.34
N LEU A 69 2.18 -8.88 8.33
CA LEU A 69 1.59 -7.91 9.26
C LEU A 69 1.72 -8.35 10.72
N GLN A 70 1.59 -9.65 11.00
CA GLN A 70 1.77 -10.20 12.35
C GLN A 70 3.23 -10.16 12.82
N SER A 71 4.17 -10.24 11.88
CA SER A 71 5.62 -10.21 12.16
C SER A 71 6.21 -8.81 12.12
N PHE A 72 5.43 -7.84 11.67
CA PHE A 72 5.89 -6.46 11.48
C PHE A 72 6.02 -5.76 12.84
N ASP A 73 7.17 -5.15 13.07
CA ASP A 73 7.50 -4.49 14.33
C ASP A 73 7.97 -3.05 14.13
N HIS A 74 7.85 -2.26 15.17
CA HIS A 74 8.36 -0.92 15.28
C HIS A 74 9.31 -0.82 16.46
N ASN A 75 10.58 -0.60 16.17
CA ASN A 75 11.60 -0.32 17.18
C ASN A 75 12.02 1.16 17.11
N PRO A 76 11.54 2.02 18.03
CA PRO A 76 11.83 3.44 18.02
C PRO A 76 13.31 3.75 18.31
N ASP A 77 13.98 2.95 19.14
CA ASP A 77 15.38 3.17 19.52
C ASP A 77 16.30 2.94 18.31
N LYS A 78 15.99 1.93 17.51
CA LYS A 78 16.69 1.64 16.26
C LYS A 78 16.17 2.42 15.06
N ARG A 79 15.13 3.23 15.24
CA ARG A 79 14.41 3.94 14.16
C ARG A 79 14.06 2.99 13.02
N PHE A 80 13.47 1.85 13.35
CA PHE A 80 13.23 0.76 12.43
C PHE A 80 11.75 0.38 12.39
N PHE A 81 11.25 0.16 11.17
CA PHE A 81 9.98 -0.48 10.86
C PHE A 81 10.25 -1.68 9.97
N GLY A 82 9.65 -2.82 10.25
CA GLY A 82 9.76 -4.01 9.41
C GLY A 82 9.74 -5.31 10.21
N SER A 83 9.90 -6.43 9.50
CA SER A 83 10.05 -7.72 10.15
C SER A 83 11.45 -7.86 10.75
N PRO A 84 11.59 -8.12 12.05
CA PRO A 84 12.89 -8.30 12.70
C PRO A 84 13.61 -9.55 12.21
N THR A 85 12.90 -10.50 11.62
CA THR A 85 13.44 -11.80 11.17
C THR A 85 13.73 -11.87 9.67
N LYS A 86 13.42 -10.84 8.89
CA LYS A 86 13.51 -10.89 7.42
C LYS A 86 14.90 -11.24 6.85
N ARG A 87 15.95 -11.01 7.61
CA ARG A 87 17.34 -11.36 7.21
C ARG A 87 17.75 -12.77 7.60
N ASN A 88 16.90 -13.48 8.36
CA ASN A 88 17.18 -14.83 8.79
C ASN A 88 16.77 -15.83 7.69
N ILE A 89 17.41 -16.99 7.66
CA ILE A 89 16.98 -18.09 6.78
C ILE A 89 15.57 -18.51 7.17
N GLY A 90 14.63 -18.44 6.23
CA GLY A 90 13.21 -18.70 6.49
C GLY A 90 12.49 -17.60 7.28
N GLY A 91 13.11 -16.42 7.42
CA GLY A 91 12.47 -15.29 8.08
C GLY A 91 11.32 -14.70 7.26
N VAL A 92 10.34 -14.13 7.96
CA VAL A 92 9.18 -13.49 7.34
C VAL A 92 9.60 -12.18 6.71
N GLN A 93 9.20 -11.96 5.47
CA GLN A 93 9.44 -10.71 4.74
C GLN A 93 8.48 -9.61 5.25
N ASP A 94 8.59 -8.40 4.69
CA ASP A 94 7.74 -7.27 5.03
C ASP A 94 7.30 -6.46 3.79
N ASP A 95 7.52 -7.02 2.61
CA ASP A 95 7.32 -6.33 1.33
C ASP A 95 5.86 -5.99 1.04
N ALA A 96 4.93 -6.88 1.37
CA ALA A 96 3.50 -6.64 1.16
C ALA A 96 2.95 -5.57 2.13
N VAL A 97 3.39 -5.59 3.39
CA VAL A 97 3.03 -4.58 4.39
C VAL A 97 3.61 -3.22 3.99
N TYR A 98 4.86 -3.21 3.54
CA TYR A 98 5.55 -2.00 3.11
C TYR A 98 4.88 -1.37 1.88
N SER A 99 4.58 -2.17 0.86
CA SER A 99 3.87 -1.73 -0.35
C SER A 99 2.49 -1.16 -0.02
N THR A 100 1.79 -1.78 0.94
CA THR A 100 0.48 -1.29 1.39
C THR A 100 0.60 0.06 2.10
N GLY A 101 1.60 0.23 2.95
CA GLY A 101 1.89 1.51 3.61
C GLY A 101 2.19 2.62 2.60
N LEU A 102 3.02 2.34 1.59
CA LEU A 102 3.31 3.27 0.50
C LEU A 102 2.06 3.63 -0.31
N THR A 103 1.19 2.66 -0.58
CA THR A 103 -0.07 2.89 -1.30
C THR A 103 -1.00 3.84 -0.53
N LEU A 104 -1.12 3.65 0.78
CA LEU A 104 -1.90 4.55 1.64
C LEU A 104 -1.28 5.96 1.67
N PHE A 105 0.04 6.05 1.74
CA PHE A 105 0.74 7.33 1.71
C PHE A 105 0.52 8.08 0.40
N GLY A 106 0.71 7.42 -0.75
CA GLY A 106 0.46 8.01 -2.07
C GLY A 106 -1.01 8.34 -2.31
N GLY A 107 -1.93 7.60 -1.69
CA GLY A 107 -3.37 7.85 -1.80
C GLY A 107 -3.89 9.10 -1.08
N ARG A 108 -3.11 9.70 -0.19
CA ARG A 108 -3.53 10.89 0.58
C ARG A 108 -3.82 12.11 -0.26
N THR A 109 -3.09 12.27 -1.34
CA THR A 109 -3.22 13.43 -2.24
C THR A 109 -4.23 13.20 -3.35
N LEU A 110 -4.84 11.99 -3.40
CA LEU A 110 -5.86 11.69 -4.38
C LEU A 110 -7.18 12.33 -3.96
N THR A 111 -7.54 13.40 -4.63
CA THR A 111 -8.88 13.97 -4.58
C THR A 111 -9.77 13.28 -5.61
N VAL A 112 -11.10 13.41 -5.46
CA VAL A 112 -12.06 12.87 -6.44
C VAL A 112 -11.77 13.38 -7.85
N ASP A 113 -11.27 14.60 -7.98
CA ASP A 113 -10.91 15.20 -9.27
C ASP A 113 -9.68 14.54 -9.90
N ASN A 114 -8.77 14.01 -9.09
CA ASN A 114 -7.57 13.29 -9.54
C ASN A 114 -7.84 11.80 -9.83
N LEU A 115 -9.01 11.29 -9.47
CA LEU A 115 -9.42 9.91 -9.71
C LEU A 115 -10.07 9.71 -11.09
N ARG A 116 -9.77 10.56 -12.07
CA ARG A 116 -10.22 10.37 -13.44
C ARG A 116 -9.45 9.23 -14.08
N VAL A 117 -10.16 8.15 -14.39
CA VAL A 117 -9.64 7.05 -15.18
C VAL A 117 -9.68 7.44 -16.66
N ILE A 118 -8.75 6.91 -17.43
CA ILE A 118 -8.77 6.91 -18.88
C ILE A 118 -10.14 6.42 -19.35
N GLY A 119 -10.91 7.28 -20.02
CA GLY A 119 -12.27 6.98 -20.45
C GLY A 119 -13.37 7.74 -19.69
N GLY A 120 -13.03 8.65 -18.77
CA GLY A 120 -14.00 9.58 -18.14
C GLY A 120 -14.91 8.97 -17.07
N LYS A 121 -14.73 7.71 -16.70
CA LYS A 121 -15.47 7.09 -15.58
C LYS A 121 -14.60 7.09 -14.33
N PRO A 122 -15.09 7.57 -13.17
CA PRO A 122 -14.33 7.49 -11.93
C PRO A 122 -14.14 6.02 -11.51
N PHE A 123 -12.90 5.68 -11.12
CA PHE A 123 -12.55 4.30 -10.73
C PHE A 123 -13.35 3.80 -9.51
N PHE A 124 -13.82 4.70 -8.69
CA PHE A 124 -14.61 4.40 -7.48
C PHE A 124 -16.10 4.80 -7.57
N GLY A 125 -16.62 5.06 -8.75
CA GLY A 125 -18.02 5.48 -8.93
C GLY A 125 -19.07 4.49 -8.45
N THR A 126 -18.67 3.28 -8.09
CA THR A 126 -19.58 2.25 -7.53
C THR A 126 -19.39 2.02 -6.02
N MET A 127 -18.50 2.76 -5.35
CA MET A 127 -18.22 2.57 -3.93
C MET A 127 -18.71 3.70 -3.02
N ILE A 128 -19.56 4.60 -3.48
CA ILE A 128 -20.20 5.59 -2.61
C ILE A 128 -21.44 4.93 -2.01
N PRO A 129 -21.45 4.59 -0.70
CA PRO A 129 -22.64 4.11 -0.04
C PRO A 129 -23.66 5.25 0.01
N GLY A 130 -24.65 5.22 -0.86
CA GLY A 130 -25.68 6.26 -0.94
C GLY A 130 -26.39 6.36 -2.28
N GLU A 131 -25.73 6.00 -3.38
CA GLU A 131 -26.34 6.05 -4.70
C GLU A 131 -27.10 4.77 -5.13
N ALA A 132 -27.12 3.75 -4.28
CA ALA A 132 -27.85 2.50 -4.57
C ALA A 132 -29.37 2.60 -4.31
N ARG A 133 -29.95 3.80 -4.16
CA ARG A 133 -31.38 3.99 -3.97
C ARG A 133 -31.95 5.13 -4.78
N LEU A 134 -31.91 5.04 -6.08
CA LEU A 134 -32.84 5.73 -6.95
C LEU A 134 -32.89 5.01 -8.30
N GLY A 135 -33.40 3.80 -8.28
CA GLY A 135 -33.87 3.06 -9.43
C GLY A 135 -35.30 2.63 -9.15
N ARG A 136 -36.25 3.44 -9.61
CA ARG A 136 -37.60 2.99 -9.92
C ARG A 136 -37.62 2.52 -11.36
#